data_83e99bdf37477d44432292477980ff47
#
_entry.id   83e99bdf37477d44432292477980ff47
#
_cell.length_a   1.000
_cell.length_b   1.000
_cell.length_c   1.000
_cell.angle_alpha   90.00
_cell.angle_beta   90.00
_cell.angle_gamma   90.00
#
_symmetry.space_group_name_H-M   'P 1'
#
loop_
_entity.id
_entity.type
_entity.pdbx_description
1 polymer ?
#
loop_
_entity_poly.entity_id
_entity_poly.type
_entity_poly.pdbx_seq_one_letter_code
_entity_poly.pdbx_strand_id
1 'polypeptide(L)'
;MHLAVGVDGDDKIARAGSGAGIANTGEVLGVFFCNDGSKFPRDLFGPVITAVEHDDGFDLVGANFRSCGNGIQSGGEIFLLVVGRDDDGDFHSWLSIALSEVMPVFMIRQIVVHPGGAHKDDFLACALLMAETGVPVYRREPSEDDLSDVATAVVDVGLEWDESKMNFDHHQFPRDAEPLCALSLVLKYLGLYEEAHKFCDWLIVAEWMDTRGPNDTAKWLGVERDAMAKLNSPIDITLLRRFAASTEHLPGQPIYEVMRMVGEDLISFVRGMKKQLEYIGENAEVWEMSFGKKVLFLPRTNPMPNDPSMGMGRYVEDQGLEEEVVAMVYPDRRGEGYGLGRFNDDKRMEYTQIKAEPDVHFAHNKGFIAKVSATEVPRLKVLIEKSWA
;
A
#
# COMPACT_ATOMS: atom_id res chain seq x y z
N MET A 1 6.35 28.60 3.18
CA MET A 1 5.88 29.94 2.77
C MET A 1 4.76 29.69 1.78
N HIS A 2 3.55 30.05 2.10
CA HIS A 2 2.36 29.72 1.29
C HIS A 2 2.13 30.84 0.29
N LEU A 3 2.03 30.50 -0.98
CA LEU A 3 1.62 31.43 -2.03
C LEU A 3 0.12 31.30 -2.21
N ALA A 4 -0.65 32.33 -1.94
CA ALA A 4 -2.05 32.40 -2.27
C ALA A 4 -2.22 33.26 -3.51
N VAL A 5 -2.94 32.75 -4.50
CA VAL A 5 -3.33 33.51 -5.71
C VAL A 5 -4.83 33.73 -5.66
N GLY A 6 -5.29 34.98 -5.73
CA GLY A 6 -6.70 35.32 -5.81
C GLY A 6 -7.11 35.65 -7.26
N VAL A 7 -8.32 35.28 -7.65
CA VAL A 7 -8.92 35.70 -8.92
C VAL A 7 -9.91 36.81 -8.63
N ASP A 8 -9.72 37.99 -9.22
CA ASP A 8 -10.63 39.11 -9.13
C ASP A 8 -11.73 38.99 -10.20
N GLY A 9 -12.94 39.54 -9.91
CA GLY A 9 -14.12 39.41 -10.75
C GLY A 9 -14.04 39.96 -12.18
N ASP A 10 -12.86 40.41 -12.62
CA ASP A 10 -12.54 40.89 -13.98
C ASP A 10 -11.58 39.96 -14.73
N ASP A 11 -11.55 38.65 -14.41
CA ASP A 11 -10.72 37.63 -15.08
C ASP A 11 -9.19 37.90 -15.03
N LYS A 12 -8.72 38.63 -14.02
CA LYS A 12 -7.29 38.85 -13.81
C LYS A 12 -6.76 38.10 -12.60
N ILE A 13 -5.71 37.31 -12.83
CA ILE A 13 -4.97 36.62 -11.78
C ILE A 13 -4.03 37.61 -11.07
N ALA A 14 -4.25 37.85 -9.77
CA ALA A 14 -3.38 38.69 -8.97
C ALA A 14 -2.37 37.88 -8.16
N ARG A 15 -1.09 38.23 -8.25
CA ARG A 15 0.01 37.61 -7.50
C ARG A 15 0.10 38.19 -6.11
N ALA A 16 -0.01 37.38 -5.06
CA ALA A 16 0.20 37.79 -3.68
C ALA A 16 1.51 37.22 -3.14
N GLY A 17 2.52 38.07 -2.94
CA GLY A 17 3.70 37.80 -2.11
C GLY A 17 4.92 37.29 -2.84
N SER A 18 5.96 38.09 -2.83
CA SER A 18 7.30 37.80 -3.38
C SER A 18 8.17 37.01 -2.41
N GLY A 19 8.91 36.03 -2.90
CA GLY A 19 10.16 35.63 -2.29
C GLY A 19 10.29 34.18 -1.86
N ALA A 20 10.43 33.28 -2.81
CA ALA A 20 11.32 32.11 -2.69
C ALA A 20 11.61 31.65 -4.11
N GLY A 21 12.88 31.62 -4.49
CA GLY A 21 13.31 31.12 -5.78
C GLY A 21 13.10 29.62 -5.83
N ILE A 22 12.32 29.18 -6.81
CA ILE A 22 12.24 27.78 -7.20
C ILE A 22 13.13 27.65 -8.45
N ALA A 23 14.07 26.74 -8.36
CA ALA A 23 14.97 26.46 -9.45
C ALA A 23 14.25 25.76 -10.60
N ASN A 24 14.34 26.33 -11.76
CA ASN A 24 14.15 25.77 -13.11
C ASN A 24 13.34 24.50 -13.23
N THR A 25 12.04 24.63 -13.46
CA THR A 25 11.16 23.88 -14.36
C THR A 25 9.70 24.06 -13.90
N GLY A 26 8.84 24.68 -14.72
CA GLY A 26 7.40 24.77 -14.54
C GLY A 26 6.91 25.50 -13.26
N GLU A 27 6.37 26.71 -13.35
CA GLU A 27 5.74 27.38 -12.20
C GLU A 27 4.33 26.83 -11.98
N VAL A 28 4.10 26.09 -10.88
CA VAL A 28 2.76 25.78 -10.39
C VAL A 28 2.27 26.92 -9.52
N LEU A 29 1.19 27.57 -9.89
CA LEU A 29 0.67 28.78 -9.22
C LEU A 29 -0.38 28.55 -8.15
N GLY A 30 -1.02 27.40 -8.08
CA GLY A 30 -1.97 27.06 -7.01
C GLY A 30 -3.21 26.30 -7.47
N VAL A 31 -3.90 25.71 -6.52
CA VAL A 31 -5.15 24.97 -6.70
C VAL A 31 -6.23 25.61 -5.86
N PHE A 32 -7.40 25.88 -6.43
CA PHE A 32 -8.53 26.49 -5.76
C PHE A 32 -9.76 25.60 -5.86
N PHE A 33 -10.55 25.58 -4.77
CA PHE A 33 -11.82 24.91 -4.71
C PHE A 33 -12.94 25.93 -4.85
N CYS A 34 -13.84 25.75 -5.80
CA CYS A 34 -15.05 26.56 -5.94
C CYS A 34 -16.29 25.72 -5.69
N ASN A 35 -17.20 26.22 -4.87
CA ASN A 35 -18.53 25.65 -4.70
C ASN A 35 -19.53 26.49 -5.48
N ASP A 36 -20.26 25.87 -6.41
CA ASP A 36 -21.48 26.30 -7.13
C ASP A 36 -21.70 27.81 -7.36
N GLY A 37 -20.76 28.53 -7.94
CA GLY A 37 -20.96 29.87 -8.49
C GLY A 37 -21.20 30.99 -7.46
N SER A 38 -20.98 30.76 -6.19
CA SER A 38 -21.04 31.78 -5.15
C SER A 38 -19.66 32.32 -4.77
N LYS A 39 -19.58 33.59 -4.53
CA LYS A 39 -18.38 34.38 -4.23
C LYS A 39 -17.47 33.73 -3.21
N PHE A 40 -16.16 33.72 -3.51
CA PHE A 40 -15.12 33.26 -2.58
C PHE A 40 -15.26 33.90 -1.19
N PRO A 41 -15.24 33.11 -0.09
CA PRO A 41 -15.11 33.67 1.25
C PRO A 41 -13.70 34.24 1.44
N ARG A 42 -13.61 35.43 2.05
CA ARG A 42 -12.33 36.16 2.24
C ARG A 42 -11.31 35.48 3.16
N ASP A 43 -11.68 34.39 3.84
CA ASP A 43 -10.86 33.74 4.89
C ASP A 43 -10.60 32.26 4.64
N LEU A 44 -10.47 31.81 3.39
CA LEU A 44 -10.15 30.43 3.06
C LEU A 44 -8.64 30.17 3.16
N PHE A 45 -8.18 29.67 4.32
CA PHE A 45 -6.93 28.94 4.46
C PHE A 45 -7.21 27.45 4.17
N GLY A 46 -7.09 27.05 2.91
CA GLY A 46 -7.19 25.65 2.49
C GLY A 46 -5.82 25.05 2.19
N PRO A 47 -5.71 23.74 2.12
CA PRO A 47 -4.47 23.07 1.73
C PRO A 47 -4.12 23.37 0.26
N VAL A 48 -2.85 23.57 0.01
CA VAL A 48 -2.32 23.74 -1.33
C VAL A 48 -1.91 22.35 -1.85
N ILE A 49 -2.53 21.91 -2.93
CA ILE A 49 -2.05 20.77 -3.71
C ILE A 49 -0.97 21.30 -4.65
N THR A 50 0.23 20.76 -4.55
CA THR A 50 1.32 21.11 -5.46
C THR A 50 1.40 20.03 -6.54
N ALA A 51 1.17 20.38 -7.79
CA ALA A 51 1.49 19.54 -8.94
C ALA A 51 2.87 19.95 -9.49
N VAL A 52 3.67 19.00 -9.92
CA VAL A 52 4.95 19.22 -10.58
C VAL A 52 4.81 18.67 -11.99
N GLU A 53 5.12 19.50 -12.98
CA GLU A 53 5.17 19.10 -14.39
C GLU A 53 6.53 18.46 -14.69
N HIS A 54 6.51 17.31 -15.35
CA HIS A 54 7.64 16.68 -16.00
C HIS A 54 7.35 16.54 -17.48
N ASP A 55 8.39 16.41 -18.31
CA ASP A 55 8.32 16.35 -19.79
C ASP A 55 7.33 15.30 -20.36
N ASP A 56 6.84 14.38 -19.54
CA ASP A 56 5.92 13.29 -19.93
C ASP A 56 4.52 13.36 -19.29
N GLY A 57 4.16 14.43 -18.53
CA GLY A 57 2.85 14.58 -17.89
C GLY A 57 2.89 15.19 -16.50
N PHE A 58 1.69 15.38 -15.89
CA PHE A 58 1.54 15.96 -14.56
C PHE A 58 1.49 14.87 -13.49
N ASP A 59 2.39 14.94 -12.51
CA ASP A 59 2.29 14.13 -11.29
C ASP A 59 1.73 14.96 -10.13
N LEU A 60 0.67 14.46 -9.47
CA LEU A 60 0.15 15.06 -8.24
C LEU A 60 1.04 14.67 -7.06
N VAL A 61 1.88 15.60 -6.59
CA VAL A 61 2.76 15.38 -5.45
C VAL A 61 2.14 15.99 -4.19
N GLY A 62 1.38 15.17 -3.47
CA GLY A 62 0.96 15.38 -2.08
C GLY A 62 -0.12 16.45 -1.87
N ALA A 63 -1.27 16.01 -1.36
CA ALA A 63 -2.32 16.87 -0.84
C ALA A 63 -2.30 16.85 0.69
N ASN A 64 -2.01 17.99 1.32
CA ASN A 64 -2.22 18.16 2.77
C ASN A 64 -3.51 18.96 2.97
N PHE A 65 -4.59 18.28 3.33
CA PHE A 65 -5.86 18.91 3.64
C PHE A 65 -5.91 19.26 5.14
N ARG A 66 -5.98 20.53 5.49
CA ARG A 66 -6.40 20.96 6.83
C ARG A 66 -7.84 21.45 6.74
N SER A 67 -8.73 20.77 7.44
CA SER A 67 -10.12 21.14 7.58
C SER A 67 -10.24 22.52 8.25
N CYS A 68 -10.88 23.48 7.57
CA CYS A 68 -11.54 24.59 8.25
C CYS A 68 -13.02 24.23 8.39
N GLY A 69 -13.51 24.27 9.63
CA GLY A 69 -14.86 23.89 9.99
C GLY A 69 -15.95 24.59 9.19
N ASN A 70 -17.04 23.84 9.03
CA ASN A 70 -18.34 24.15 8.46
C ASN A 70 -18.54 23.92 6.97
N GLY A 71 -19.02 22.71 6.66
CA GLY A 71 -20.10 22.52 5.69
C GLY A 71 -19.72 22.55 4.23
N ILE A 72 -19.14 21.46 3.71
CA ILE A 72 -19.35 21.13 2.30
C ILE A 72 -20.64 20.31 2.25
N GLN A 73 -21.70 20.88 1.67
CA GLN A 73 -22.94 20.15 1.39
C GLN A 73 -22.69 19.16 0.23
N SER A 74 -23.27 17.98 0.36
CA SER A 74 -23.21 16.92 -0.63
C SER A 74 -23.65 17.40 -2.01
N GLY A 75 -22.83 17.15 -3.05
CA GLY A 75 -23.20 17.33 -4.46
C GLY A 75 -22.49 18.47 -5.22
N GLY A 76 -21.41 19.04 -4.70
CA GLY A 76 -20.61 20.03 -5.42
C GLY A 76 -19.54 19.39 -6.30
N GLU A 77 -19.29 19.94 -7.50
CA GLU A 77 -18.11 19.60 -8.31
C GLU A 77 -16.90 20.34 -7.73
N ILE A 78 -15.80 19.61 -7.51
CA ILE A 78 -14.51 20.24 -7.20
C ILE A 78 -13.83 20.55 -8.53
N PHE A 79 -13.63 21.83 -8.79
CA PHE A 79 -12.80 22.25 -9.91
C PHE A 79 -11.36 22.38 -9.43
N LEU A 80 -10.48 21.54 -9.93
CA LEU A 80 -9.05 21.66 -9.78
C LEU A 80 -8.57 22.54 -10.94
N LEU A 81 -8.18 23.78 -10.65
CA LEU A 81 -7.54 24.62 -11.64
C LEU A 81 -6.02 24.38 -11.55
N VAL A 82 -5.48 23.63 -12.50
CA VAL A 82 -4.04 23.53 -12.69
C VAL A 82 -3.66 24.56 -13.77
N VAL A 83 -2.93 25.58 -13.38
CA VAL A 83 -2.45 26.60 -14.30
C VAL A 83 -0.97 26.30 -14.58
N GLY A 84 -0.70 25.74 -15.75
CA GLY A 84 0.66 25.62 -16.29
C GLY A 84 0.97 26.78 -17.23
N ARG A 85 2.23 27.12 -17.38
CA ARG A 85 2.73 28.13 -18.32
C ARG A 85 3.61 27.41 -19.34
N ASP A 86 3.31 27.60 -20.63
CA ASP A 86 4.18 27.14 -21.69
C ASP A 86 5.42 28.03 -21.87
N ASP A 87 6.35 27.61 -22.71
CA ASP A 87 7.57 28.34 -23.00
C ASP A 87 7.32 29.72 -23.65
N ASP A 88 6.13 29.95 -24.20
CA ASP A 88 5.70 31.23 -24.82
C ASP A 88 4.98 32.15 -23.83
N GLY A 89 4.73 31.68 -22.61
CA GLY A 89 4.14 32.48 -21.53
C GLY A 89 2.62 32.46 -21.47
N ASP A 90 1.95 31.63 -22.27
CA ASP A 90 0.49 31.52 -22.28
C ASP A 90 0.01 30.44 -21.29
N PHE A 91 -1.16 30.71 -20.69
CA PHE A 91 -1.76 29.82 -19.70
C PHE A 91 -2.73 28.85 -20.39
N HIS A 92 -2.45 27.56 -20.28
CA HIS A 92 -3.32 26.53 -20.84
C HIS A 92 -3.68 25.44 -19.84
N SER A 93 -4.89 25.07 -19.89
CA SER A 93 -5.69 23.89 -19.51
C SER A 93 -6.42 23.90 -18.17
N TRP A 94 -7.70 23.63 -18.33
CA TRP A 94 -8.64 23.32 -17.24
C TRP A 94 -8.74 21.82 -17.07
N LEU A 95 -8.56 21.31 -15.84
CA LEU A 95 -8.87 19.94 -15.48
C LEU A 95 -10.03 19.97 -14.51
N SER A 96 -11.21 19.52 -14.93
CA SER A 96 -12.33 19.27 -14.01
C SER A 96 -12.28 17.79 -13.61
N ILE A 97 -12.12 17.51 -12.33
CA ILE A 97 -12.22 16.16 -11.76
C ILE A 97 -13.55 16.11 -11.03
N ALA A 98 -14.42 15.18 -11.44
CA ALA A 98 -15.66 14.95 -10.69
C ALA A 98 -15.32 14.42 -9.29
N LEU A 99 -16.01 14.90 -8.26
CA LEU A 99 -15.83 14.47 -6.86
C LEU A 99 -15.96 12.94 -6.69
N SER A 100 -16.69 12.28 -7.60
CA SER A 100 -16.84 10.84 -7.63
C SER A 100 -15.53 10.07 -7.99
N GLU A 101 -14.53 10.75 -8.54
CA GLU A 101 -13.24 10.18 -8.88
C GLU A 101 -12.14 10.50 -7.85
N VAL A 102 -12.36 11.51 -6.97
CA VAL A 102 -11.51 11.79 -5.82
C VAL A 102 -12.03 10.95 -4.66
N MET A 103 -11.28 9.96 -4.25
CA MET A 103 -11.67 8.99 -3.23
C MET A 103 -12.27 9.69 -1.99
N PRO A 104 -13.49 9.34 -1.55
CA PRO A 104 -14.16 9.98 -0.40
C PRO A 104 -13.42 9.84 0.94
N VAL A 105 -12.42 8.95 1.01
CA VAL A 105 -11.54 8.75 2.19
C VAL A 105 -11.01 10.05 2.79
N PHE A 106 -10.70 11.05 1.95
CA PHE A 106 -10.18 12.34 2.45
C PHE A 106 -11.22 13.22 3.16
N MET A 107 -12.48 12.82 3.17
CA MET A 107 -13.56 13.61 3.78
C MET A 107 -13.95 13.13 5.18
N ILE A 108 -13.50 11.96 5.63
CA ILE A 108 -13.86 11.49 6.97
C ILE A 108 -13.18 12.32 8.06
N ARG A 109 -13.88 12.49 9.17
CA ARG A 109 -13.43 13.24 10.36
C ARG A 109 -13.11 12.34 11.54
N GLN A 110 -13.66 11.12 11.54
CA GLN A 110 -13.47 10.13 12.60
C GLN A 110 -13.76 8.73 12.09
N ILE A 111 -13.24 7.76 12.83
CA ILE A 111 -13.56 6.34 12.66
C ILE A 111 -14.28 5.88 13.94
N VAL A 112 -15.42 5.22 13.79
CA VAL A 112 -16.13 4.53 14.86
C VAL A 112 -15.99 3.04 14.64
N VAL A 113 -15.55 2.31 15.67
CA VAL A 113 -15.34 0.86 15.62
C VAL A 113 -15.92 0.20 16.86
N HIS A 114 -16.28 -1.09 16.78
CA HIS A 114 -16.94 -1.80 17.86
C HIS A 114 -16.16 -1.71 19.19
N PRO A 115 -16.86 -1.64 20.35
CA PRO A 115 -16.23 -1.68 21.67
C PRO A 115 -15.85 -3.12 22.06
N GLY A 116 -15.15 -3.28 23.19
CA GLY A 116 -14.84 -4.59 23.76
C GLY A 116 -13.54 -5.20 23.27
N GLY A 117 -13.53 -6.49 22.97
CA GLY A 117 -12.35 -7.18 22.44
C GLY A 117 -11.90 -6.60 21.10
N ALA A 118 -10.63 -6.71 20.76
CA ALA A 118 -10.13 -6.30 19.46
C ALA A 118 -9.67 -7.52 18.68
N HIS A 119 -9.91 -7.52 17.39
CA HIS A 119 -9.49 -8.54 16.44
C HIS A 119 -8.42 -7.97 15.50
N LYS A 120 -7.90 -8.79 14.62
CA LYS A 120 -6.89 -8.35 13.66
C LYS A 120 -7.50 -7.49 12.56
N ASP A 121 -8.71 -7.80 12.16
CA ASP A 121 -9.42 -7.15 11.08
C ASP A 121 -9.88 -5.73 11.45
N ASP A 122 -10.52 -5.52 12.63
CA ASP A 122 -10.92 -4.18 13.09
C ASP A 122 -9.72 -3.26 13.30
N PHE A 123 -8.62 -3.82 13.88
CA PHE A 123 -7.37 -3.10 14.08
C PHE A 123 -6.75 -2.66 12.75
N LEU A 124 -6.63 -3.57 11.78
CA LEU A 124 -6.00 -3.28 10.48
C LEU A 124 -6.89 -2.43 9.58
N ALA A 125 -8.22 -2.62 9.61
CA ALA A 125 -9.16 -1.76 8.89
C ALA A 125 -9.05 -0.30 9.37
N CYS A 126 -9.06 -0.09 10.70
CA CYS A 126 -8.81 1.23 11.28
C CYS A 126 -7.43 1.78 10.89
N ALA A 127 -6.38 0.94 10.93
CA ALA A 127 -5.02 1.34 10.58
C ALA A 127 -4.90 1.83 9.13
N LEU A 128 -5.55 1.16 8.18
CA LEU A 128 -5.59 1.58 6.77
C LEU A 128 -6.28 2.94 6.60
N LEU A 129 -7.46 3.12 7.21
CA LEU A 129 -8.18 4.39 7.14
C LEU A 129 -7.40 5.52 7.82
N MET A 130 -6.75 5.24 8.97
CA MET A 130 -5.89 6.20 9.67
C MET A 130 -4.68 6.62 8.84
N ALA A 131 -4.07 5.68 8.11
CA ALA A 131 -2.93 5.96 7.24
C ALA A 131 -3.28 6.96 6.13
N GLU A 132 -4.49 6.83 5.56
CA GLU A 132 -4.96 7.71 4.48
C GLU A 132 -5.50 9.05 5.00
N THR A 133 -6.01 9.12 6.24
CA THR A 133 -6.78 10.29 6.71
C THR A 133 -6.19 11.00 7.93
N GLY A 134 -5.49 10.29 8.80
CA GLY A 134 -4.97 10.84 10.04
C GLY A 134 -6.03 11.18 11.09
N VAL A 135 -7.26 10.66 10.98
CA VAL A 135 -8.38 11.01 11.87
C VAL A 135 -8.39 10.16 13.14
N PRO A 136 -9.03 10.62 14.23
CA PRO A 136 -9.18 9.86 15.47
C PRO A 136 -10.07 8.61 15.30
N VAL A 137 -9.86 7.61 16.17
CA VAL A 137 -10.67 6.40 16.26
C VAL A 137 -11.38 6.36 17.60
N TYR A 138 -12.69 6.07 17.58
CA TYR A 138 -13.54 5.91 18.75
C TYR A 138 -14.11 4.50 18.81
N ARG A 139 -13.84 3.79 19.91
CA ARG A 139 -14.32 2.44 20.16
C ARG A 139 -15.62 2.49 20.95
N ARG A 140 -16.74 2.48 20.25
CA ARG A 140 -18.10 2.57 20.81
C ARG A 140 -19.12 2.04 19.80
N GLU A 141 -20.35 1.76 20.28
CA GLU A 141 -21.46 1.53 19.36
C GLU A 141 -21.74 2.78 18.52
N PRO A 142 -22.01 2.64 17.21
CA PRO A 142 -22.41 3.76 16.38
C PRO A 142 -23.84 4.21 16.72
N SER A 143 -24.09 5.50 16.60
CA SER A 143 -25.44 6.06 16.60
C SER A 143 -26.03 6.02 15.16
N GLU A 144 -27.34 6.28 15.03
CA GLU A 144 -27.95 6.44 13.72
C GLU A 144 -27.33 7.60 12.92
N ASP A 145 -26.91 8.67 13.62
CA ASP A 145 -26.21 9.79 13.01
C ASP A 145 -24.83 9.35 12.47
N ASP A 146 -24.09 8.51 13.18
CA ASP A 146 -22.80 7.98 12.71
C ASP A 146 -22.98 7.16 11.42
N LEU A 147 -23.98 6.28 11.37
CA LEU A 147 -24.27 5.42 10.22
C LEU A 147 -24.76 6.21 8.98
N SER A 148 -25.27 7.41 9.17
CA SER A 148 -25.75 8.27 8.09
C SER A 148 -24.77 9.39 7.69
N ASP A 149 -23.76 9.68 8.53
CA ASP A 149 -22.79 10.74 8.27
C ASP A 149 -21.62 10.23 7.42
N VAL A 150 -21.59 10.58 6.16
CA VAL A 150 -20.50 10.22 5.22
C VAL A 150 -19.10 10.71 5.65
N ALA A 151 -19.02 11.56 6.67
CA ALA A 151 -17.76 12.00 7.27
C ALA A 151 -17.35 11.14 8.49
N THR A 152 -18.07 10.07 8.79
CA THR A 152 -17.79 9.10 9.83
C THR A 152 -17.62 7.72 9.20
N ALA A 153 -16.42 7.13 9.27
CA ALA A 153 -16.25 5.72 8.88
C ALA A 153 -16.68 4.81 10.03
N VAL A 154 -17.60 3.89 9.78
CA VAL A 154 -18.06 2.90 10.76
C VAL A 154 -17.47 1.54 10.38
N VAL A 155 -16.71 0.92 11.29
CA VAL A 155 -15.89 -0.26 11.02
C VAL A 155 -16.27 -1.40 11.96
N ASP A 156 -16.56 -2.57 11.41
CA ASP A 156 -16.82 -3.83 12.13
C ASP A 156 -17.96 -3.73 13.15
N VAL A 157 -18.95 -2.88 12.86
CA VAL A 157 -20.14 -2.67 13.70
C VAL A 157 -21.22 -1.92 12.90
N GLY A 158 -22.48 -2.07 13.29
CA GLY A 158 -23.59 -1.32 12.68
C GLY A 158 -24.42 -2.13 11.69
N LEU A 159 -24.03 -3.36 11.38
CA LEU A 159 -24.76 -4.30 10.50
C LEU A 159 -25.02 -3.74 9.08
N GLU A 160 -24.13 -2.89 8.58
CA GLU A 160 -24.26 -2.29 7.25
C GLU A 160 -22.93 -2.28 6.50
N TRP A 161 -22.96 -2.70 5.23
CA TRP A 161 -21.90 -2.44 4.27
C TRP A 161 -22.42 -1.51 3.19
N ASP A 162 -22.00 -0.27 3.26
CA ASP A 162 -22.33 0.76 2.28
C ASP A 162 -21.15 1.74 2.14
N GLU A 163 -20.37 1.56 1.08
CA GLU A 163 -19.19 2.38 0.82
C GLU A 163 -19.54 3.86 0.62
N SER A 164 -20.74 4.17 0.11
CA SER A 164 -21.19 5.55 -0.08
C SER A 164 -21.46 6.29 1.23
N LYS A 165 -21.67 5.52 2.32
CA LYS A 165 -21.85 6.01 3.69
C LYS A 165 -20.63 5.75 4.58
N MET A 166 -19.56 5.20 4.05
CA MET A 166 -18.37 4.79 4.80
C MET A 166 -18.65 3.72 5.89
N ASN A 167 -19.60 2.82 5.66
CA ASN A 167 -19.95 1.73 6.57
C ASN A 167 -19.35 0.41 6.09
N PHE A 168 -18.53 -0.23 6.94
CA PHE A 168 -17.71 -1.41 6.66
C PHE A 168 -17.94 -2.51 7.69
N ASP A 169 -19.19 -3.01 7.78
CA ASP A 169 -19.52 -4.14 8.64
C ASP A 169 -19.91 -5.37 7.81
N HIS A 170 -19.55 -6.54 8.29
CA HIS A 170 -19.77 -7.82 7.61
C HIS A 170 -20.71 -8.76 8.39
N HIS A 171 -21.10 -8.43 9.63
CA HIS A 171 -21.87 -9.30 10.53
C HIS A 171 -23.29 -9.64 9.99
N GLN A 172 -23.82 -8.84 9.05
CA GLN A 172 -25.09 -9.09 8.39
C GLN A 172 -24.97 -10.11 7.24
N PHE A 173 -23.76 -10.54 6.85
CA PHE A 173 -23.61 -11.47 5.73
C PHE A 173 -24.08 -12.89 6.09
N PRO A 174 -24.69 -13.63 5.13
CA PRO A 174 -25.04 -15.02 5.33
C PRO A 174 -23.80 -15.85 5.73
N ARG A 175 -24.03 -16.88 6.57
CA ARG A 175 -22.93 -17.73 7.07
C ARG A 175 -22.14 -18.43 5.97
N ASP A 176 -22.74 -18.69 4.83
CA ASP A 176 -22.15 -19.32 3.65
C ASP A 176 -21.62 -18.32 2.61
N ALA A 177 -21.71 -17.01 2.89
CA ALA A 177 -21.12 -15.99 2.02
C ALA A 177 -19.59 -16.11 1.98
N GLU A 178 -18.96 -15.43 1.04
CA GLU A 178 -17.51 -15.24 0.99
C GLU A 178 -17.00 -14.72 2.37
N PRO A 179 -15.87 -15.21 2.88
CA PRO A 179 -15.38 -14.85 4.21
C PRO A 179 -14.75 -13.44 4.22
N LEU A 180 -15.54 -12.42 3.92
CA LEU A 180 -15.10 -11.02 3.97
C LEU A 180 -15.32 -10.46 5.38
N CYS A 181 -14.26 -9.88 5.96
CA CYS A 181 -14.29 -9.18 7.24
C CYS A 181 -14.15 -7.65 7.04
N ALA A 182 -14.22 -6.85 8.08
CA ALA A 182 -14.13 -5.40 7.99
C ALA A 182 -12.84 -4.94 7.26
N LEU A 183 -11.71 -5.59 7.49
CA LEU A 183 -10.46 -5.34 6.75
C LEU A 183 -10.63 -5.54 5.24
N SER A 184 -11.29 -6.63 4.82
CA SER A 184 -11.54 -6.93 3.41
C SER A 184 -12.36 -5.83 2.74
N LEU A 185 -13.40 -5.34 3.44
CA LEU A 185 -14.28 -4.29 2.95
C LEU A 185 -13.53 -2.95 2.79
N VAL A 186 -12.70 -2.58 3.76
CA VAL A 186 -11.84 -1.38 3.66
C VAL A 186 -10.81 -1.53 2.54
N LEU A 187 -10.18 -2.69 2.38
CA LEU A 187 -9.27 -2.95 1.27
C LEU A 187 -9.95 -2.83 -0.10
N LYS A 188 -11.21 -3.34 -0.23
CA LYS A 188 -12.03 -3.20 -1.45
C LYS A 188 -12.30 -1.72 -1.74
N TYR A 189 -12.72 -0.98 -0.74
CA TYR A 189 -12.96 0.46 -0.85
C TYR A 189 -11.71 1.25 -1.29
N LEU A 190 -10.53 0.86 -0.79
CA LEU A 190 -9.24 1.47 -1.17
C LEU A 190 -8.71 0.97 -2.53
N GLY A 191 -9.40 0.05 -3.19
CA GLY A 191 -8.95 -0.57 -4.44
C GLY A 191 -7.66 -1.40 -4.29
N LEU A 192 -7.42 -1.94 -3.10
CA LEU A 192 -6.21 -2.71 -2.75
C LEU A 192 -6.51 -4.20 -2.48
N TYR A 193 -7.76 -4.63 -2.51
CA TYR A 193 -8.14 -5.98 -2.05
C TYR A 193 -7.50 -7.09 -2.90
N GLU A 194 -7.58 -6.98 -4.23
CA GLU A 194 -7.07 -8.01 -5.12
C GLU A 194 -5.54 -8.19 -4.98
N GLU A 195 -4.81 -7.07 -4.92
CA GLU A 195 -3.38 -7.11 -4.70
C GLU A 195 -3.03 -7.58 -3.28
N ALA A 196 -3.76 -7.13 -2.25
CA ALA A 196 -3.56 -7.60 -0.88
C ALA A 196 -3.84 -9.09 -0.76
N HIS A 197 -4.93 -9.59 -1.35
CA HIS A 197 -5.28 -11.00 -1.36
C HIS A 197 -4.22 -11.85 -2.08
N LYS A 198 -3.62 -11.31 -3.13
CA LYS A 198 -2.55 -11.94 -3.88
C LYS A 198 -1.21 -11.97 -3.13
N PHE A 199 -0.86 -10.90 -2.41
CA PHE A 199 0.48 -10.73 -1.83
C PHE A 199 0.56 -10.95 -0.33
N CYS A 200 -0.56 -10.97 0.36
CA CYS A 200 -0.65 -11.13 1.81
C CYS A 200 -1.32 -12.46 2.17
N ASP A 201 -0.56 -13.56 2.17
CA ASP A 201 -1.07 -14.91 2.48
C ASP A 201 -1.80 -14.98 3.83
N TRP A 202 -1.47 -14.08 4.76
CA TRP A 202 -2.12 -13.97 6.06
C TRP A 202 -3.53 -13.37 6.00
N LEU A 203 -3.90 -12.66 4.91
CA LEU A 203 -5.20 -11.98 4.79
C LEU A 203 -6.34 -12.98 4.78
N ILE A 204 -6.29 -13.99 3.93
CA ILE A 204 -7.32 -15.01 3.85
C ILE A 204 -7.48 -15.79 5.19
N VAL A 205 -6.38 -15.96 5.93
CA VAL A 205 -6.43 -16.55 7.28
C VAL A 205 -7.13 -15.61 8.26
N ALA A 206 -6.88 -14.30 8.19
CA ALA A 206 -7.56 -13.31 9.02
C ALA A 206 -9.06 -13.26 8.71
N GLU A 207 -9.46 -13.28 7.45
CA GLU A 207 -10.85 -13.36 7.00
C GLU A 207 -11.57 -14.59 7.57
N TRP A 208 -10.94 -15.78 7.45
CA TRP A 208 -11.51 -17.02 8.00
C TRP A 208 -11.58 -17.01 9.52
N MET A 209 -10.56 -16.46 10.19
CA MET A 209 -10.54 -16.38 11.66
C MET A 209 -11.68 -15.54 12.21
N ASP A 210 -11.95 -14.42 11.56
CA ASP A 210 -13.00 -13.51 11.99
C ASP A 210 -14.40 -14.02 11.61
N THR A 211 -14.62 -14.42 10.37
CA THR A 211 -15.96 -14.80 9.87
C THR A 211 -16.40 -16.23 10.24
N ARG A 212 -15.46 -17.18 10.42
CA ARG A 212 -15.73 -18.61 10.64
C ARG A 212 -15.26 -19.11 12.00
N GLY A 213 -14.38 -18.34 12.63
CA GLY A 213 -13.77 -18.67 13.90
C GLY A 213 -12.63 -19.70 13.81
N PRO A 214 -11.88 -19.87 14.89
CA PRO A 214 -10.60 -20.58 14.88
C PRO A 214 -10.69 -22.09 14.58
N ASN A 215 -11.80 -22.74 14.86
CA ASN A 215 -11.94 -24.18 14.63
C ASN A 215 -12.15 -24.48 13.13
N ASP A 216 -13.01 -23.71 12.47
CA ASP A 216 -13.29 -23.88 11.04
C ASP A 216 -12.07 -23.42 10.21
N THR A 217 -11.35 -22.38 10.65
CA THR A 217 -10.10 -21.94 10.03
C THR A 217 -9.02 -23.03 10.11
N ALA A 218 -8.82 -23.66 11.27
CA ALA A 218 -7.86 -24.74 11.42
C ALA A 218 -8.19 -25.93 10.49
N LYS A 219 -9.48 -26.30 10.44
CA LYS A 219 -9.97 -27.35 9.55
C LYS A 219 -9.73 -27.01 8.07
N TRP A 220 -10.02 -25.78 7.67
CA TRP A 220 -9.78 -25.30 6.31
C TRP A 220 -8.30 -25.34 5.93
N LEU A 221 -7.40 -24.92 6.86
CA LEU A 221 -5.95 -25.00 6.70
C LEU A 221 -5.39 -26.43 6.74
N GLY A 222 -6.20 -27.43 7.13
CA GLY A 222 -5.72 -28.82 7.29
C GLY A 222 -4.77 -28.98 8.47
N VAL A 223 -4.88 -28.16 9.52
CA VAL A 223 -4.01 -28.22 10.71
C VAL A 223 -4.84 -28.44 11.97
N GLU A 224 -4.16 -28.95 13.05
CA GLU A 224 -4.78 -29.03 14.36
C GLU A 224 -4.97 -27.63 14.96
N ARG A 225 -6.07 -27.43 15.68
CA ARG A 225 -6.40 -26.15 16.36
C ARG A 225 -5.24 -25.62 17.23
N ASP A 226 -4.51 -26.55 17.89
CA ASP A 226 -3.34 -26.22 18.71
C ASP A 226 -2.17 -25.65 17.92
N ALA A 227 -2.03 -26.01 16.65
CA ALA A 227 -0.98 -25.46 15.79
C ALA A 227 -1.18 -23.95 15.60
N MET A 228 -2.42 -23.49 15.40
CA MET A 228 -2.73 -22.06 15.25
C MET A 228 -2.42 -21.29 16.55
N ALA A 229 -2.74 -21.86 17.70
CA ALA A 229 -2.43 -21.21 18.98
C ALA A 229 -0.91 -21.04 19.22
N LYS A 230 -0.09 -21.96 18.70
CA LYS A 230 1.38 -21.89 18.79
C LYS A 230 2.00 -20.83 17.88
N LEU A 231 1.26 -20.33 16.88
CA LEU A 231 1.71 -19.27 15.97
C LEU A 231 1.36 -17.87 16.47
N ASN A 232 0.65 -17.75 17.61
CA ASN A 232 0.33 -16.44 18.16
C ASN A 232 1.60 -15.66 18.53
N SER A 233 1.71 -14.46 17.97
CA SER A 233 2.80 -13.54 18.26
C SER A 233 2.50 -12.69 19.49
N PRO A 234 3.46 -12.51 20.43
CA PRO A 234 3.27 -11.56 21.53
C PRO A 234 3.13 -10.11 21.03
N ILE A 235 3.59 -9.79 19.81
CA ILE A 235 3.41 -8.49 19.18
C ILE A 235 1.92 -8.28 18.87
N ASP A 236 1.28 -9.22 18.15
CA ASP A 236 -0.15 -9.15 17.83
C ASP A 236 -1.00 -9.00 19.10
N ILE A 237 -0.75 -9.87 20.09
CA ILE A 237 -1.47 -9.84 21.37
C ILE A 237 -1.31 -8.48 22.07
N THR A 238 -0.12 -7.89 22.03
CA THR A 238 0.14 -6.60 22.67
C THR A 238 -0.59 -5.48 21.96
N LEU A 239 -0.54 -5.43 20.63
CA LEU A 239 -1.20 -4.40 19.83
C LEU A 239 -2.71 -4.45 20.01
N LEU A 240 -3.33 -5.62 19.86
CA LEU A 240 -4.77 -5.79 20.04
C LEU A 240 -5.22 -5.44 21.47
N ARG A 241 -4.48 -5.85 22.50
CA ARG A 241 -4.80 -5.47 23.89
C ARG A 241 -4.69 -3.97 24.14
N ARG A 242 -3.69 -3.31 23.56
CA ARG A 242 -3.54 -1.84 23.67
C ARG A 242 -4.65 -1.11 22.94
N PHE A 243 -5.05 -1.59 21.78
CA PHE A 243 -6.18 -1.05 21.04
C PHE A 243 -7.50 -1.24 21.80
N ALA A 244 -7.75 -2.43 22.35
CA ALA A 244 -8.94 -2.72 23.16
C ALA A 244 -9.01 -1.95 24.49
N ALA A 245 -7.87 -1.51 25.05
CA ALA A 245 -7.79 -0.92 26.37
C ALA A 245 -8.29 0.53 26.47
N SER A 246 -8.53 1.20 25.33
CA SER A 246 -9.02 2.59 25.30
C SER A 246 -10.28 2.71 24.45
N THR A 247 -11.15 3.63 24.82
CA THR A 247 -12.35 3.99 24.04
C THR A 247 -12.07 5.03 22.97
N GLU A 248 -10.88 5.62 22.97
CA GLU A 248 -10.45 6.58 21.97
C GLU A 248 -8.95 6.45 21.66
N HIS A 249 -8.58 6.67 20.42
CA HIS A 249 -7.21 6.74 19.94
C HIS A 249 -7.03 8.02 19.15
N LEU A 250 -6.21 8.92 19.69
CA LEU A 250 -6.01 10.26 19.17
C LEU A 250 -4.59 10.42 18.60
N PRO A 251 -4.40 11.29 17.59
CA PRO A 251 -3.08 11.64 17.08
C PRO A 251 -2.09 11.99 18.20
N GLY A 252 -0.87 11.47 18.11
CA GLY A 252 0.19 11.64 19.12
C GLY A 252 0.17 10.62 20.25
N GLN A 253 -0.86 9.78 20.39
CA GLN A 253 -0.85 8.66 21.33
C GLN A 253 -0.02 7.49 20.76
N PRO A 254 0.77 6.77 21.60
CA PRO A 254 1.68 5.72 21.11
C PRO A 254 1.01 4.65 20.27
N ILE A 255 -0.17 4.15 20.68
CA ILE A 255 -0.87 3.11 19.93
C ILE A 255 -1.43 3.66 18.61
N TYR A 256 -1.91 4.92 18.59
CA TYR A 256 -2.36 5.58 17.39
C TYR A 256 -1.25 5.66 16.33
N GLU A 257 -0.05 6.13 16.72
CA GLU A 257 1.07 6.27 15.80
C GLU A 257 1.56 4.90 15.28
N VAL A 258 1.54 3.86 16.13
CA VAL A 258 1.86 2.49 15.68
C VAL A 258 0.82 1.98 14.68
N MET A 259 -0.48 2.18 14.92
CA MET A 259 -1.54 1.77 14.00
C MET A 259 -1.39 2.49 12.65
N ARG A 260 -1.19 3.81 12.68
CA ARG A 260 -0.99 4.61 11.46
C ARG A 260 0.21 4.10 10.66
N MET A 261 1.35 3.87 11.32
CA MET A 261 2.54 3.30 10.68
C MET A 261 2.28 1.91 10.07
N VAL A 262 1.54 1.04 10.77
CA VAL A 262 1.17 -0.30 10.24
C VAL A 262 0.31 -0.16 8.98
N GLY A 263 -0.66 0.76 8.97
CA GLY A 263 -1.48 1.04 7.80
C GLY A 263 -0.67 1.58 6.62
N GLU A 264 0.21 2.56 6.86
CA GLU A 264 1.12 3.12 5.85
C GLU A 264 2.03 2.04 5.24
N ASP A 265 2.63 1.20 6.09
CA ASP A 265 3.50 0.11 5.64
C ASP A 265 2.73 -0.93 4.81
N LEU A 266 1.50 -1.29 5.22
CA LEU A 266 0.66 -2.25 4.49
C LEU A 266 0.26 -1.70 3.11
N ILE A 267 -0.21 -0.45 3.04
CA ILE A 267 -0.56 0.21 1.77
C ILE A 267 0.67 0.29 0.86
N SER A 268 1.81 0.73 1.41
CA SER A 268 3.07 0.83 0.67
C SER A 268 3.56 -0.52 0.17
N PHE A 269 3.43 -1.58 0.98
CA PHE A 269 3.79 -2.94 0.58
C PHE A 269 2.94 -3.43 -0.59
N VAL A 270 1.61 -3.33 -0.49
CA VAL A 270 0.69 -3.81 -1.52
C VAL A 270 0.92 -3.07 -2.85
N ARG A 271 0.96 -1.72 -2.81
CA ARG A 271 1.23 -0.89 -3.99
C ARG A 271 2.64 -1.13 -4.55
N GLY A 272 3.64 -1.29 -3.68
CA GLY A 272 5.02 -1.55 -4.06
C GLY A 272 5.22 -2.93 -4.69
N MET A 273 4.50 -3.95 -4.20
CA MET A 273 4.60 -5.31 -4.72
C MET A 273 4.10 -5.39 -6.17
N LYS A 274 3.00 -4.71 -6.50
CA LYS A 274 2.50 -4.63 -7.88
C LYS A 274 3.58 -4.08 -8.84
N LYS A 275 4.15 -2.92 -8.49
CA LYS A 275 5.23 -2.30 -9.27
C LYS A 275 6.47 -3.21 -9.38
N GLN A 276 6.78 -3.93 -8.31
CA GLN A 276 7.90 -4.88 -8.29
C GLN A 276 7.67 -6.07 -9.23
N LEU A 277 6.46 -6.61 -9.31
CA LEU A 277 6.15 -7.69 -10.26
C LEU A 277 6.19 -7.19 -11.71
N GLU A 278 5.68 -6.00 -11.99
CA GLU A 278 5.80 -5.34 -13.29
C GLU A 278 7.28 -5.21 -13.69
N TYR A 279 8.10 -4.66 -12.77
CA TYR A 279 9.54 -4.53 -12.98
C TYR A 279 10.25 -5.89 -13.23
N ILE A 280 9.90 -6.95 -12.49
CA ILE A 280 10.46 -8.29 -12.72
C ILE A 280 10.04 -8.78 -14.11
N GLY A 281 8.77 -8.61 -14.48
CA GLY A 281 8.25 -9.02 -15.78
C GLY A 281 8.94 -8.35 -16.97
N GLU A 282 9.34 -7.09 -16.82
CA GLU A 282 10.04 -6.32 -17.85
C GLU A 282 11.53 -6.68 -17.97
N ASN A 283 12.17 -7.12 -16.86
CA ASN A 283 13.62 -7.23 -16.80
C ASN A 283 14.15 -8.65 -16.59
N ALA A 284 13.34 -9.56 -16.04
CA ALA A 284 13.82 -10.90 -15.72
C ALA A 284 13.93 -11.81 -16.94
N GLU A 285 14.88 -12.74 -16.89
CA GLU A 285 15.09 -13.80 -17.87
C GLU A 285 14.86 -15.17 -17.21
N VAL A 286 14.28 -16.10 -17.95
CA VAL A 286 14.19 -17.50 -17.54
C VAL A 286 15.28 -18.29 -18.27
N TRP A 287 16.21 -18.83 -17.50
CA TRP A 287 17.29 -19.67 -18.04
C TRP A 287 16.91 -21.14 -18.05
N GLU A 288 17.05 -21.80 -19.20
CA GLU A 288 17.05 -23.26 -19.28
C GLU A 288 18.42 -23.81 -18.87
N MET A 289 18.44 -24.77 -17.96
CA MET A 289 19.68 -25.37 -17.43
C MET A 289 19.89 -26.78 -17.99
N SER A 290 21.14 -27.23 -18.03
CA SER A 290 21.49 -28.54 -18.60
C SER A 290 20.84 -29.71 -17.86
N PHE A 291 20.48 -29.53 -16.59
CA PHE A 291 19.80 -30.54 -15.78
C PHE A 291 18.24 -30.53 -15.97
N GLY A 292 17.72 -29.84 -16.99
CA GLY A 292 16.32 -29.89 -17.41
C GLY A 292 15.35 -29.13 -16.50
N LYS A 293 15.83 -28.16 -15.71
CA LYS A 293 15.04 -27.22 -14.90
C LYS A 293 15.38 -25.80 -15.29
N LYS A 294 14.59 -24.84 -14.76
CA LYS A 294 14.72 -23.43 -15.05
C LYS A 294 15.24 -22.63 -13.85
N VAL A 295 15.81 -21.48 -14.14
CA VAL A 295 16.27 -20.50 -13.15
C VAL A 295 15.75 -19.13 -13.53
N LEU A 296 15.12 -18.41 -12.61
CA LEU A 296 14.72 -17.04 -12.82
C LEU A 296 15.92 -16.12 -12.52
N PHE A 297 16.35 -15.38 -13.51
CA PHE A 297 17.44 -14.41 -13.39
C PHE A 297 16.91 -12.99 -13.52
N LEU A 298 17.25 -12.15 -12.57
CA LEU A 298 16.99 -10.72 -12.63
C LEU A 298 18.32 -9.99 -12.83
N PRO A 299 18.57 -9.34 -13.96
CA PRO A 299 19.79 -8.59 -14.19
C PRO A 299 19.87 -7.34 -13.31
N ARG A 300 21.06 -6.81 -13.10
CA ARG A 300 21.26 -5.54 -12.43
C ARG A 300 20.85 -4.39 -13.36
N THR A 301 19.97 -3.53 -12.92
CA THR A 301 19.52 -2.32 -13.64
C THR A 301 20.02 -1.06 -12.95
N ASN A 302 19.82 0.08 -13.59
CA ASN A 302 20.04 1.40 -13.02
C ASN A 302 18.86 2.32 -13.37
N PRO A 303 18.00 2.73 -12.40
CA PRO A 303 18.11 2.39 -10.97
C PRO A 303 17.80 0.91 -10.68
N MET A 304 18.31 0.43 -9.56
CA MET A 304 18.03 -0.91 -9.04
C MET A 304 16.97 -0.79 -7.92
N PRO A 305 16.01 -1.73 -7.80
CA PRO A 305 15.07 -1.75 -6.69
C PRO A 305 15.77 -1.88 -5.33
N ASN A 306 15.14 -1.36 -4.27
CA ASN A 306 15.65 -1.47 -2.91
C ASN A 306 15.83 -2.93 -2.45
N ASP A 307 14.95 -3.83 -2.88
CA ASP A 307 15.08 -5.27 -2.67
C ASP A 307 14.83 -6.03 -3.98
N PRO A 308 15.90 -6.34 -4.75
CA PRO A 308 15.76 -7.05 -6.02
C PRO A 308 15.22 -8.47 -5.89
N SER A 309 15.32 -9.08 -4.69
CA SER A 309 14.81 -10.44 -4.46
C SER A 309 13.32 -10.48 -4.13
N MET A 310 12.77 -9.34 -3.69
CA MET A 310 11.36 -9.23 -3.32
C MET A 310 10.46 -9.53 -4.52
N GLY A 311 9.45 -10.34 -4.33
CA GLY A 311 8.46 -10.66 -5.35
C GLY A 311 8.89 -11.69 -6.39
N MET A 312 10.18 -12.11 -6.47
CA MET A 312 10.60 -13.07 -7.48
C MET A 312 9.90 -14.43 -7.35
N GLY A 313 9.72 -14.92 -6.13
CA GLY A 313 8.97 -16.16 -5.90
C GLY A 313 7.52 -16.03 -6.36
N ARG A 314 6.86 -14.95 -5.99
CA ARG A 314 5.48 -14.66 -6.42
C ARG A 314 5.36 -14.50 -7.94
N TYR A 315 6.36 -13.90 -8.59
CA TYR A 315 6.41 -13.82 -10.04
C TYR A 315 6.48 -15.21 -10.69
N VAL A 316 7.28 -16.14 -10.14
CA VAL A 316 7.33 -17.54 -10.62
C VAL A 316 5.96 -18.20 -10.53
N GLU A 317 5.26 -18.04 -9.40
CA GLU A 317 3.90 -18.55 -9.18
C GLU A 317 2.89 -17.92 -10.17
N ASP A 318 2.93 -16.62 -10.36
CA ASP A 318 2.07 -15.90 -11.30
C ASP A 318 2.24 -16.34 -12.76
N GLN A 319 3.45 -16.76 -13.11
CA GLN A 319 3.75 -17.25 -14.45
C GLN A 319 3.48 -18.76 -14.61
N GLY A 320 3.03 -19.46 -13.55
CA GLY A 320 2.78 -20.90 -13.56
C GLY A 320 4.07 -21.73 -13.78
N LEU A 321 5.18 -21.25 -13.23
CA LEU A 321 6.51 -21.85 -13.41
C LEU A 321 7.02 -22.62 -12.17
N GLU A 322 6.19 -22.83 -11.16
CA GLU A 322 6.56 -23.40 -9.86
C GLU A 322 7.17 -24.79 -9.96
N GLU A 323 6.71 -25.59 -10.92
CA GLU A 323 7.20 -26.94 -11.15
C GLU A 323 8.52 -26.98 -11.94
N GLU A 324 8.84 -25.88 -12.61
CA GLU A 324 9.99 -25.82 -13.51
C GLU A 324 11.17 -25.05 -12.91
N VAL A 325 10.90 -23.94 -12.22
CA VAL A 325 11.93 -23.09 -11.61
C VAL A 325 12.39 -23.68 -10.28
N VAL A 326 13.71 -23.81 -10.12
CA VAL A 326 14.35 -24.37 -8.90
C VAL A 326 15.22 -23.35 -8.16
N ALA A 327 15.57 -22.26 -8.82
CA ALA A 327 16.44 -21.22 -8.25
C ALA A 327 16.13 -19.82 -8.80
N MET A 328 16.53 -18.84 -8.04
CA MET A 328 16.46 -17.42 -8.38
C MET A 328 17.84 -16.79 -8.26
N VAL A 329 18.22 -15.98 -9.25
CA VAL A 329 19.48 -15.23 -9.29
C VAL A 329 19.13 -13.74 -9.38
N TYR A 330 19.61 -12.95 -8.43
CA TYR A 330 19.25 -11.55 -8.31
C TYR A 330 20.41 -10.69 -7.83
N PRO A 331 20.46 -9.38 -8.16
CA PRO A 331 21.53 -8.49 -7.75
C PRO A 331 21.71 -8.45 -6.23
N ASP A 332 22.94 -8.51 -5.73
CA ASP A 332 23.20 -8.26 -4.31
C ASP A 332 23.15 -6.76 -4.02
N ARG A 333 22.42 -6.37 -2.97
CA ARG A 333 22.33 -4.98 -2.50
C ARG A 333 23.64 -4.45 -1.90
N ARG A 334 24.53 -5.34 -1.45
CA ARG A 334 25.75 -5.00 -0.70
C ARG A 334 26.98 -4.89 -1.58
N GLY A 335 26.87 -5.23 -2.87
CA GLY A 335 28.01 -5.24 -3.78
C GLY A 335 27.58 -5.41 -5.23
N GLU A 336 28.54 -5.52 -6.11
CA GLU A 336 28.32 -5.64 -7.56
C GLU A 336 27.79 -7.02 -8.00
N GLY A 337 27.96 -8.04 -7.17
CA GLY A 337 27.63 -9.43 -7.50
C GLY A 337 26.15 -9.79 -7.33
N TYR A 338 25.90 -11.08 -7.14
CA TYR A 338 24.55 -11.66 -7.15
C TYR A 338 24.28 -12.53 -5.90
N GLY A 339 23.00 -12.61 -5.55
CA GLY A 339 22.45 -13.62 -4.67
C GLY A 339 21.95 -14.82 -5.50
N LEU A 340 22.23 -16.03 -5.03
CA LEU A 340 21.71 -17.27 -5.58
C LEU A 340 20.83 -17.90 -4.51
N GLY A 341 19.52 -18.05 -4.76
CA GLY A 341 18.56 -18.58 -3.79
C GLY A 341 17.79 -19.76 -4.36
N ARG A 342 17.41 -20.72 -3.52
CA ARG A 342 16.45 -21.76 -3.87
C ARG A 342 15.07 -21.14 -4.11
N PHE A 343 14.32 -21.68 -5.05
CA PHE A 343 12.87 -21.48 -5.09
C PHE A 343 12.20 -22.66 -4.37
N ASN A 344 11.19 -22.38 -3.56
CA ASN A 344 10.44 -23.36 -2.74
C ASN A 344 11.30 -24.33 -1.94
N ASP A 345 12.47 -23.88 -1.46
CA ASP A 345 13.45 -24.71 -0.74
C ASP A 345 13.80 -26.00 -1.49
N ASP A 346 13.89 -25.97 -2.80
CA ASP A 346 14.26 -27.11 -3.62
C ASP A 346 15.66 -27.61 -3.24
N LYS A 347 15.72 -28.74 -2.54
CA LYS A 347 16.96 -29.29 -1.97
C LYS A 347 17.91 -29.84 -3.00
N ARG A 348 17.49 -30.00 -4.28
CA ARG A 348 18.37 -30.32 -5.37
C ARG A 348 19.35 -29.18 -5.70
N MET A 349 19.00 -27.94 -5.32
CA MET A 349 19.93 -26.82 -5.33
C MET A 349 20.71 -26.75 -4.01
N GLU A 350 21.98 -27.07 -4.00
CA GLU A 350 22.81 -27.18 -2.81
C GLU A 350 24.06 -26.29 -2.89
N TYR A 351 23.92 -25.05 -2.44
CA TYR A 351 24.94 -24.00 -2.57
C TYR A 351 26.19 -24.24 -1.68
N THR A 352 26.19 -25.21 -0.76
CA THR A 352 27.42 -25.56 -0.06
C THR A 352 28.45 -26.19 -1.00
N GLN A 353 28.04 -26.78 -2.14
CA GLN A 353 28.92 -27.36 -3.15
C GLN A 353 29.84 -26.33 -3.81
N ILE A 354 29.40 -25.06 -3.88
CA ILE A 354 30.20 -23.98 -4.48
C ILE A 354 30.97 -23.14 -3.45
N LYS A 355 30.91 -23.49 -2.17
CA LYS A 355 31.54 -22.70 -1.08
C LYS A 355 33.04 -22.45 -1.29
N ALA A 356 33.75 -23.36 -1.97
CA ALA A 356 35.18 -23.23 -2.24
C ALA A 356 35.52 -22.45 -3.52
N GLU A 357 34.53 -22.04 -4.31
CA GLU A 357 34.77 -21.27 -5.53
C GLU A 357 35.29 -19.87 -5.16
N PRO A 358 36.25 -19.30 -5.92
CA PRO A 358 36.98 -18.09 -5.52
C PRO A 358 36.10 -16.83 -5.49
N ASP A 359 35.00 -16.80 -6.21
CA ASP A 359 34.04 -15.72 -6.32
C ASP A 359 32.81 -15.92 -5.43
N VAL A 360 32.78 -16.94 -4.59
CA VAL A 360 31.74 -17.19 -3.59
C VAL A 360 32.21 -16.68 -2.22
N HIS A 361 31.66 -15.58 -1.75
CA HIS A 361 32.05 -15.01 -0.47
C HIS A 361 31.12 -15.42 0.68
N PHE A 362 29.96 -15.98 0.37
CA PHE A 362 29.06 -16.55 1.37
C PHE A 362 28.25 -17.70 0.76
N ALA A 363 28.16 -18.81 1.48
CA ALA A 363 27.22 -19.88 1.24
C ALA A 363 26.66 -20.35 2.59
N HIS A 364 25.36 -20.32 2.74
CA HIS A 364 24.69 -20.72 3.98
C HIS A 364 24.91 -22.23 4.24
N ASN A 365 25.18 -22.62 5.49
CA ASN A 365 25.50 -24.02 5.84
C ASN A 365 24.38 -25.03 5.55
N LYS A 366 23.11 -24.53 5.39
CA LYS A 366 21.99 -25.37 4.95
C LYS A 366 21.75 -25.31 3.44
N GLY A 367 22.64 -24.71 2.68
CA GLY A 367 22.68 -24.75 1.23
C GLY A 367 21.57 -24.03 0.47
N PHE A 368 20.72 -23.22 1.12
CA PHE A 368 19.58 -22.58 0.46
C PHE A 368 19.89 -21.24 -0.22
N ILE A 369 21.01 -20.61 0.10
CA ILE A 369 21.42 -19.32 -0.43
C ILE A 369 22.95 -19.19 -0.49
N ALA A 370 23.45 -18.57 -1.55
CA ALA A 370 24.84 -18.09 -1.66
C ALA A 370 24.87 -16.63 -2.11
N LYS A 371 26.00 -15.96 -1.85
CA LYS A 371 26.33 -14.64 -2.35
C LYS A 371 27.67 -14.70 -3.07
N VAL A 372 27.72 -14.16 -4.28
CA VAL A 372 28.87 -14.26 -5.17
C VAL A 372 29.27 -12.87 -5.69
N SER A 373 30.55 -12.69 -5.97
CA SER A 373 31.07 -11.49 -6.64
C SER A 373 31.05 -11.59 -8.16
N ALA A 374 30.72 -12.77 -8.72
CA ALA A 374 30.53 -12.93 -10.15
C ALA A 374 29.43 -12.01 -10.70
N THR A 375 29.70 -11.36 -11.82
CA THR A 375 28.77 -10.47 -12.53
C THR A 375 28.39 -11.02 -13.91
N GLU A 376 29.23 -11.87 -14.48
CA GLU A 376 29.06 -12.39 -15.82
C GLU A 376 28.08 -13.58 -15.86
N VAL A 377 27.06 -13.49 -16.72
CA VAL A 377 26.03 -14.53 -16.87
C VAL A 377 26.60 -15.93 -17.10
N PRO A 378 27.62 -16.14 -17.97
CA PRO A 378 28.21 -17.48 -18.12
C PRO A 378 28.76 -18.05 -16.81
N ARG A 379 29.38 -17.21 -15.98
CA ARG A 379 29.93 -17.64 -14.69
C ARG A 379 28.82 -17.96 -13.69
N LEU A 380 27.77 -17.13 -13.64
CA LEU A 380 26.60 -17.39 -12.79
C LEU A 380 25.95 -18.74 -13.15
N LYS A 381 25.78 -19.05 -14.43
CA LYS A 381 25.26 -20.35 -14.89
C LYS A 381 26.15 -21.52 -14.45
N VAL A 382 27.46 -21.38 -14.54
CA VAL A 382 28.42 -22.42 -14.06
C VAL A 382 28.26 -22.66 -12.54
N LEU A 383 28.07 -21.60 -11.75
CA LEU A 383 27.86 -21.74 -10.31
C LEU A 383 26.52 -22.45 -10.00
N ILE A 384 25.48 -22.14 -10.73
CA ILE A 384 24.18 -22.83 -10.63
C ILE A 384 24.32 -24.32 -11.00
N GLU A 385 24.95 -24.62 -12.13
CA GLU A 385 25.20 -26.02 -12.57
C GLU A 385 25.97 -26.83 -11.51
N LYS A 386 27.01 -26.23 -10.91
CA LYS A 386 27.78 -26.86 -9.82
C LYS A 386 27.00 -27.02 -8.52
N SER A 387 25.91 -26.28 -8.35
CA SER A 387 25.04 -26.35 -7.15
C SER A 387 23.92 -27.38 -7.29
N TRP A 388 23.75 -27.97 -8.46
CA TRP A 388 22.78 -29.03 -8.69
C TRP A 388 23.27 -30.36 -8.15
N ALA A 389 22.48 -31.02 -7.27
CA ALA A 389 22.81 -32.26 -6.58
C ALA A 389 22.25 -33.50 -7.29
#